data_8276a50e37fc3d8ce7c25c32739b6857
#
_entry.id   8276a50e37fc3d8ce7c25c32739b6857
#
_cell.length_a   1.000
_cell.length_b   1.000
_cell.length_c   1.000
_cell.angle_alpha   90.00
_cell.angle_beta   90.00
_cell.angle_gamma   90.00
#
_symmetry.space_group_name_H-M   'P 1'
#
loop_
_entity.id
_entity.type
_entity.pdbx_description
1 polymer ?
#
loop_
_entity_poly.entity_id
_entity_poly.type
_entity_poly.pdbx_seq_one_letter_code
_entity_poly.pdbx_strand_id
1 'polypeptide(L)'
;MITEELQKLYQSYTGVPAENITELPSSGSNRRYFRLTGIETLIGVYGASIDENEAFLYMAGHFHKCGLPVPEVRIVSEDKTYYLQEDLGDTLLFHAIEKGRATSVFSEEEKELLRKTIRLLPAIQFAGADGFDFSRCYPQPEFNQRSILWDLNYFKYCFLKATGMEFQEDKLEDDFQKMSDVLLRSSSATFMYRDFQSRNATVSYTHLRAH
;
A
#
# COMPACT_ATOMS: atom_id res chain seq x y z
N MET A 1 6.51 25.35 -4.65
CA MET A 1 5.24 24.61 -4.29
C MET A 1 5.36 23.16 -4.73
N ILE A 2 4.56 22.22 -4.16
CA ILE A 2 4.64 20.77 -4.49
C ILE A 2 4.53 20.52 -6.01
N THR A 3 3.56 21.17 -6.67
CA THR A 3 3.35 21.05 -8.12
C THR A 3 4.54 21.53 -8.96
N GLU A 4 5.28 22.53 -8.52
CA GLU A 4 6.47 23.02 -9.23
C GLU A 4 7.61 21.99 -9.17
N GLU A 5 7.81 21.35 -8.01
CA GLU A 5 8.85 20.33 -7.87
C GLU A 5 8.49 19.08 -8.68
N LEU A 6 7.22 18.66 -8.66
CA LEU A 6 6.74 17.55 -9.51
C LEU A 6 6.88 17.89 -11.00
N GLN A 7 6.62 19.14 -11.42
CA GLN A 7 6.82 19.59 -12.80
C GLN A 7 8.28 19.51 -13.22
N LYS A 8 9.21 19.95 -12.37
CA LYS A 8 10.66 19.85 -12.62
C LYS A 8 11.09 18.39 -12.74
N LEU A 9 10.57 17.54 -11.84
CA LEU A 9 10.91 16.12 -11.83
C LEU A 9 10.39 15.41 -13.08
N TYR A 10 9.15 15.74 -13.51
CA TYR A 10 8.56 15.22 -14.74
C TYR A 10 9.39 15.66 -15.97
N GLN A 11 9.73 16.93 -16.05
CA GLN A 11 10.55 17.45 -17.14
C GLN A 11 11.95 16.85 -17.16
N SER A 12 12.54 16.59 -15.98
CA SER A 12 13.85 15.92 -15.90
C SER A 12 13.79 14.48 -16.42
N TYR A 13 12.66 13.78 -16.23
CA TYR A 13 12.47 12.41 -16.70
C TYR A 13 12.08 12.34 -18.18
N THR A 14 11.13 13.17 -18.63
CA THR A 14 10.55 13.08 -19.98
C THR A 14 11.22 13.99 -21.02
N GLY A 15 11.98 14.99 -20.57
CA GLY A 15 12.58 16.05 -21.39
C GLY A 15 11.67 17.24 -21.67
N VAL A 16 10.37 17.14 -21.37
CA VAL A 16 9.38 18.20 -21.57
C VAL A 16 8.50 18.37 -20.33
N PRO A 17 7.90 19.56 -20.12
CA PRO A 17 7.00 19.76 -18.98
C PRO A 17 5.72 18.95 -19.14
N ALA A 18 5.09 18.57 -18.00
CA ALA A 18 3.75 18.02 -17.99
C ALA A 18 2.74 19.07 -18.48
N GLU A 19 1.76 18.63 -19.26
CA GLU A 19 0.67 19.49 -19.77
C GLU A 19 -0.33 19.85 -18.67
N ASN A 20 -0.57 18.92 -17.75
CA ASN A 20 -1.47 19.11 -16.63
C ASN A 20 -0.99 18.35 -15.39
N ILE A 21 -1.26 18.89 -14.20
CA ILE A 21 -1.02 18.28 -12.89
C ILE A 21 -2.29 18.42 -12.06
N THR A 22 -2.90 17.30 -11.73
CA THR A 22 -4.14 17.25 -10.94
C THR A 22 -3.91 16.48 -9.65
N GLU A 23 -4.24 17.07 -8.51
CA GLU A 23 -4.17 16.37 -7.23
C GLU A 23 -5.26 15.30 -7.14
N LEU A 24 -4.89 14.10 -6.72
CA LEU A 24 -5.81 12.99 -6.51
C LEU A 24 -6.36 13.02 -5.07
N PRO A 25 -7.58 12.51 -4.86
CA PRO A 25 -8.14 12.42 -3.53
C PRO A 25 -7.26 11.63 -2.57
N SER A 26 -6.96 12.20 -1.40
CA SER A 26 -6.20 11.53 -0.35
C SER A 26 -7.07 10.49 0.35
N SER A 27 -6.54 9.27 0.54
CA SER A 27 -7.21 8.18 1.25
C SER A 27 -6.39 7.75 2.47
N GLY A 28 -6.42 8.54 3.55
CA GLY A 28 -5.86 8.14 4.85
C GLY A 28 -4.33 8.10 4.97
N SER A 29 -3.59 8.45 3.92
CA SER A 29 -2.14 8.55 3.93
C SER A 29 -1.67 10.00 4.15
N ASN A 30 -0.52 10.17 4.80
CA ASN A 30 0.15 11.48 4.89
C ASN A 30 0.83 11.90 3.57
N ARG A 31 0.85 11.01 2.57
CA ARG A 31 1.35 11.29 1.22
C ARG A 31 0.29 12.00 0.40
N ARG A 32 0.73 12.87 -0.51
CA ARG A 32 -0.12 13.53 -1.50
C ARG A 32 0.22 12.98 -2.88
N TYR A 33 -0.81 12.66 -3.63
CA TYR A 33 -0.70 12.06 -4.96
C TYR A 33 -1.22 13.01 -6.02
N PHE A 34 -0.52 13.07 -7.14
CA PHE A 34 -0.84 13.94 -8.27
C PHE A 34 -0.74 13.13 -9.56
N ARG A 35 -1.71 13.28 -10.45
CA ARG A 35 -1.61 12.75 -11.80
C ARG A 35 -1.00 13.82 -12.70
N LEU A 36 0.10 13.48 -13.36
CA LEU A 36 0.78 14.31 -14.34
C LEU A 36 0.49 13.73 -15.72
N THR A 37 -0.06 14.53 -16.62
CA THR A 37 -0.35 14.15 -18.00
C THR A 37 0.54 14.93 -18.96
N GLY A 38 0.93 14.30 -20.08
CA GLY A 38 1.79 14.85 -21.09
C GLY A 38 2.21 13.74 -22.06
N ILE A 39 3.49 13.60 -22.37
CA ILE A 39 4.02 12.51 -23.21
C ILE A 39 3.72 11.14 -22.59
N GLU A 40 3.84 11.04 -21.28
CA GLU A 40 3.49 9.87 -20.47
C GLU A 40 2.61 10.32 -19.31
N THR A 41 1.63 9.49 -18.92
CA THR A 41 0.84 9.77 -17.72
C THR A 41 1.49 9.07 -16.54
N LEU A 42 1.85 9.85 -15.51
CA LEU A 42 2.54 9.37 -14.31
C LEU A 42 1.84 9.83 -13.04
N ILE A 43 2.04 9.10 -11.97
CA ILE A 43 1.66 9.52 -10.63
C ILE A 43 2.87 10.16 -9.93
N GLY A 44 2.75 11.43 -9.61
CA GLY A 44 3.69 12.15 -8.76
C GLY A 44 3.29 12.03 -7.30
N VAL A 45 4.25 11.71 -6.47
CA VAL A 45 4.03 11.54 -5.02
C VAL A 45 4.90 12.51 -4.26
N TYR A 46 4.29 13.16 -3.27
CA TYR A 46 4.98 13.91 -2.24
C TYR A 46 4.81 13.23 -0.88
N GLY A 47 5.91 12.93 -0.21
CA GLY A 47 5.95 12.38 1.14
C GLY A 47 6.94 13.13 2.01
N ALA A 48 6.48 13.71 3.12
CA ALA A 48 7.34 14.48 4.02
C ALA A 48 8.31 13.62 4.84
N SER A 49 7.99 12.32 5.04
CA SER A 49 8.85 11.39 5.78
C SER A 49 9.84 10.72 4.83
N ILE A 50 11.10 11.11 4.92
CA ILE A 50 12.19 10.54 4.09
C ILE A 50 12.36 9.05 4.36
N ASP A 51 12.37 8.64 5.63
CA ASP A 51 12.53 7.23 6.02
C ASP A 51 11.43 6.34 5.44
N GLU A 52 10.17 6.83 5.46
CA GLU A 52 9.04 6.13 4.86
C GLU A 52 9.15 6.06 3.33
N ASN A 53 9.62 7.14 2.70
CA ASN A 53 9.84 7.15 1.25
C ASN A 53 10.98 6.20 0.86
N GLU A 54 12.09 6.20 1.57
CA GLU A 54 13.20 5.27 1.32
C GLU A 54 12.78 3.81 1.45
N ALA A 55 11.98 3.47 2.47
CA ALA A 55 11.43 2.13 2.63
C ALA A 55 10.53 1.75 1.44
N PHE A 56 9.64 2.66 1.01
CA PHE A 56 8.78 2.45 -0.15
C PHE A 56 9.59 2.26 -1.43
N LEU A 57 10.54 3.13 -1.71
CA LEU A 57 11.38 3.09 -2.91
C LEU A 57 12.18 1.78 -2.98
N TYR A 58 12.71 1.33 -1.84
CA TYR A 58 13.41 0.06 -1.75
C TYR A 58 12.47 -1.12 -2.05
N MET A 59 11.28 -1.16 -1.40
CA MET A 59 10.29 -2.21 -1.62
C MET A 59 9.83 -2.26 -3.08
N ALA A 60 9.45 -1.11 -3.65
CA ALA A 60 8.99 -1.03 -5.04
C ALA A 60 10.06 -1.55 -6.02
N GLY A 61 11.30 -1.13 -5.83
CA GLY A 61 12.43 -1.59 -6.67
C GLY A 61 12.73 -3.08 -6.51
N HIS A 62 12.65 -3.63 -5.30
CA HIS A 62 12.84 -5.04 -5.04
C HIS A 62 11.72 -5.89 -5.65
N PHE A 63 10.46 -5.52 -5.41
CA PHE A 63 9.31 -6.25 -5.95
C PHE A 63 9.25 -6.21 -7.47
N HIS A 64 9.58 -5.08 -8.07
CA HIS A 64 9.68 -4.99 -9.52
C HIS A 64 10.74 -5.96 -10.08
N LYS A 65 11.92 -6.06 -9.45
CA LYS A 65 12.97 -7.03 -9.82
C LYS A 65 12.52 -8.48 -9.66
N CYS A 66 11.67 -8.78 -8.68
CA CYS A 66 11.05 -10.09 -8.50
C CYS A 66 9.92 -10.38 -9.49
N GLY A 67 9.61 -9.45 -10.41
CA GLY A 67 8.52 -9.60 -11.37
C GLY A 67 7.13 -9.51 -10.75
N LEU A 68 7.02 -8.95 -9.55
CA LEU A 68 5.73 -8.75 -8.87
C LEU A 68 5.01 -7.53 -9.47
N PRO A 69 3.67 -7.59 -9.59
CA PRO A 69 2.87 -6.54 -10.21
C PRO A 69 2.66 -5.34 -9.29
N VAL A 70 3.69 -4.53 -9.16
CA VAL A 70 3.71 -3.26 -8.43
C VAL A 70 4.00 -2.10 -9.38
N PRO A 71 3.63 -0.84 -9.05
CA PRO A 71 3.95 0.30 -9.89
C PRO A 71 5.47 0.51 -9.95
N GLU A 72 5.99 0.76 -11.14
CA GLU A 72 7.39 1.07 -11.35
C GLU A 72 7.68 2.53 -10.99
N VAL A 73 8.69 2.75 -10.14
CA VAL A 73 9.19 4.10 -9.85
C VAL A 73 10.11 4.53 -11.00
N ARG A 74 9.80 5.67 -11.64
CA ARG A 74 10.52 6.19 -12.82
C ARG A 74 11.68 7.09 -12.44
N ILE A 75 11.47 8.00 -11.51
CA ILE A 75 12.47 8.96 -11.05
C ILE A 75 12.17 9.38 -9.61
N VAL A 76 13.23 9.74 -8.88
CA VAL A 76 13.15 10.21 -7.48
C VAL A 76 13.91 11.53 -7.38
N SER A 77 13.40 12.48 -6.61
CA SER A 77 14.11 13.72 -6.29
C SER A 77 15.36 13.47 -5.44
N GLU A 78 16.33 14.36 -5.51
CA GLU A 78 17.59 14.23 -4.76
C GLU A 78 17.36 14.14 -3.24
N ASP A 79 16.40 14.88 -2.71
CA ASP A 79 16.02 14.90 -1.30
C ASP A 79 15.07 13.77 -0.90
N LYS A 80 14.64 12.92 -1.87
CA LYS A 80 13.73 11.77 -1.70
C LYS A 80 12.35 12.13 -1.15
N THR A 81 11.95 13.39 -1.20
CA THR A 81 10.60 13.82 -0.80
C THR A 81 9.59 13.71 -1.94
N TYR A 82 10.05 13.67 -3.20
CA TYR A 82 9.23 13.50 -4.40
C TYR A 82 9.70 12.32 -5.23
N TYR A 83 8.74 11.63 -5.86
CA TYR A 83 9.04 10.63 -6.88
C TYR A 83 7.90 10.53 -7.89
N LEU A 84 8.21 10.04 -9.08
CA LEU A 84 7.23 9.70 -10.10
C LEU A 84 7.18 8.19 -10.26
N GLN A 85 5.98 7.67 -10.35
CA GLN A 85 5.73 6.26 -10.59
C GLN A 85 4.71 6.06 -11.70
N GLU A 86 4.64 4.83 -12.20
CA GLU A 86 3.65 4.40 -13.18
C GLU A 86 2.22 4.71 -12.71
N ASP A 87 1.38 5.21 -13.62
CA ASP A 87 -0.05 5.36 -13.38
C ASP A 87 -0.76 4.04 -13.71
N LEU A 88 -1.34 3.42 -12.72
CA LEU A 88 -2.08 2.16 -12.87
C LEU A 88 -3.55 2.37 -13.27
N GLY A 89 -3.97 3.63 -13.47
CA GLY A 89 -5.35 4.00 -13.79
C GLY A 89 -6.25 4.08 -12.54
N ASP A 90 -7.55 4.23 -12.78
CA ASP A 90 -8.53 4.56 -11.74
C ASP A 90 -9.41 3.37 -11.30
N THR A 91 -9.30 2.23 -11.98
CA THR A 91 -10.19 1.10 -11.70
C THR A 91 -9.64 0.26 -10.55
N LEU A 92 -10.11 0.54 -9.34
CA LEU A 92 -9.83 -0.29 -8.17
C LEU A 92 -10.68 -1.57 -8.22
N LEU A 93 -10.13 -2.68 -7.72
CA LEU A 93 -10.88 -3.91 -7.55
C LEU A 93 -12.18 -3.68 -6.75
N PHE A 94 -12.14 -2.78 -5.76
CA PHE A 94 -13.30 -2.37 -4.98
C PHE A 94 -14.48 -1.91 -5.85
N HIS A 95 -14.23 -1.14 -6.90
CA HIS A 95 -15.25 -0.67 -7.84
C HIS A 95 -15.59 -1.75 -8.87
N ALA A 96 -14.59 -2.50 -9.35
CA ALA A 96 -14.81 -3.55 -10.33
C ALA A 96 -15.73 -4.69 -9.84
N ILE A 97 -15.85 -4.87 -8.51
CA ILE A 97 -16.74 -5.86 -7.87
C ILE A 97 -17.92 -5.20 -7.13
N GLU A 98 -18.30 -3.99 -7.48
CA GLU A 98 -19.33 -3.22 -6.77
C GLU A 98 -20.68 -3.93 -6.73
N LYS A 99 -21.11 -4.49 -7.84
CA LYS A 99 -22.40 -5.19 -7.96
C LYS A 99 -22.45 -6.42 -7.04
N GLY A 100 -21.42 -7.24 -7.04
CA GLY A 100 -21.32 -8.39 -6.17
C GLY A 100 -21.30 -8.01 -4.69
N ARG A 101 -20.60 -6.93 -4.34
CA ARG A 101 -20.58 -6.40 -2.97
C ARG A 101 -21.94 -5.89 -2.50
N ALA A 102 -22.68 -5.18 -3.38
CA ALA A 102 -23.99 -4.62 -3.05
C ALA A 102 -25.07 -5.71 -2.89
N THR A 103 -25.00 -6.76 -3.70
CA THR A 103 -26.03 -7.82 -3.74
C THR A 103 -25.68 -9.08 -2.98
N SER A 104 -24.40 -9.21 -2.52
CA SER A 104 -23.80 -10.45 -1.98
C SER A 104 -23.81 -11.61 -3.01
N VAL A 105 -24.03 -11.33 -4.29
CA VAL A 105 -24.01 -12.32 -5.39
C VAL A 105 -23.02 -11.83 -6.45
N PHE A 106 -21.86 -12.48 -6.50
CA PHE A 106 -20.78 -12.14 -7.43
C PHE A 106 -20.94 -12.86 -8.77
N SER A 107 -20.76 -12.13 -9.87
CA SER A 107 -20.67 -12.71 -11.22
C SER A 107 -19.40 -13.58 -11.37
N GLU A 108 -19.31 -14.39 -12.42
CA GLU A 108 -18.09 -15.17 -12.65
C GLU A 108 -16.88 -14.29 -12.98
N GLU A 109 -17.07 -13.15 -13.65
CA GLU A 109 -16.03 -12.16 -13.91
C GLU A 109 -15.51 -11.56 -12.60
N GLU A 110 -16.40 -11.15 -11.71
CA GLU A 110 -16.02 -10.62 -10.39
C GLU A 110 -15.31 -11.66 -9.54
N LYS A 111 -15.76 -12.91 -9.55
CA LYS A 111 -15.11 -14.04 -8.86
C LYS A 111 -13.72 -14.30 -9.43
N GLU A 112 -13.54 -14.21 -10.74
CA GLU A 112 -12.23 -14.41 -11.36
C GLU A 112 -11.25 -13.28 -10.98
N LEU A 113 -11.70 -12.02 -10.91
CA LEU A 113 -10.89 -10.92 -10.39
C LEU A 113 -10.45 -11.17 -8.95
N LEU A 114 -11.37 -11.61 -8.09
CA LEU A 114 -11.07 -11.97 -6.71
C LEU A 114 -10.07 -13.12 -6.61
N ARG A 115 -10.24 -14.19 -7.42
CA ARG A 115 -9.31 -15.33 -7.46
C ARG A 115 -7.91 -14.89 -7.91
N LYS A 116 -7.82 -14.06 -8.97
CA LYS A 116 -6.54 -13.52 -9.44
C LYS A 116 -5.86 -12.71 -8.34
N THR A 117 -6.61 -11.84 -7.65
CA THR A 117 -6.08 -11.03 -6.55
C THR A 117 -5.54 -11.90 -5.42
N ILE A 118 -6.32 -12.89 -4.94
CA ILE A 118 -5.89 -13.77 -3.84
C ILE A 118 -4.64 -14.58 -4.23
N ARG A 119 -4.49 -14.99 -5.48
CA ARG A 119 -3.29 -15.70 -5.97
C ARG A 119 -2.02 -14.85 -5.96
N LEU A 120 -2.13 -13.51 -5.97
CA LEU A 120 -0.96 -12.63 -5.87
C LEU A 120 -0.38 -12.62 -4.44
N LEU A 121 -1.21 -12.80 -3.42
CA LEU A 121 -0.76 -12.68 -2.04
C LEU A 121 0.38 -13.66 -1.71
N PRO A 122 0.29 -14.98 -1.99
CA PRO A 122 1.42 -15.89 -1.78
C PRO A 122 2.67 -15.50 -2.56
N ALA A 123 2.52 -15.03 -3.80
CA ALA A 123 3.65 -14.58 -4.61
C ALA A 123 4.37 -13.40 -3.94
N ILE A 124 3.63 -12.40 -3.45
CA ILE A 124 4.19 -11.26 -2.72
C ILE A 124 4.84 -11.72 -1.41
N GLN A 125 4.18 -12.62 -0.66
CA GLN A 125 4.68 -13.08 0.64
C GLN A 125 5.97 -13.88 0.52
N PHE A 126 6.07 -14.79 -0.45
CA PHE A 126 7.19 -15.72 -0.57
C PHE A 126 8.26 -15.22 -1.56
N ALA A 127 7.88 -14.93 -2.81
CA ALA A 127 8.83 -14.42 -3.79
C ALA A 127 9.31 -13.00 -3.43
N GLY A 128 8.43 -12.17 -2.86
CA GLY A 128 8.80 -10.85 -2.37
C GLY A 128 9.74 -10.86 -1.18
N ALA A 129 9.78 -11.95 -0.38
CA ALA A 129 10.70 -12.10 0.74
C ALA A 129 12.10 -12.58 0.32
N ASP A 130 12.23 -13.18 -0.86
CA ASP A 130 13.50 -13.73 -1.32
C ASP A 130 14.52 -12.60 -1.59
N GLY A 131 15.64 -12.63 -0.87
CA GLY A 131 16.67 -11.59 -0.94
C GLY A 131 16.24 -10.20 -0.45
N PHE A 132 15.08 -10.08 0.25
CA PHE A 132 14.60 -8.81 0.78
C PHE A 132 15.32 -8.46 2.09
N ASP A 133 15.83 -7.24 2.18
CA ASP A 133 16.42 -6.70 3.41
C ASP A 133 15.34 -6.04 4.28
N PHE A 134 14.81 -6.82 5.24
CA PHE A 134 13.76 -6.35 6.15
C PHE A 134 14.20 -5.20 7.06
N SER A 135 15.51 -5.01 7.29
CA SER A 135 16.01 -3.87 8.08
C SER A 135 15.65 -2.51 7.49
N ARG A 136 15.30 -2.48 6.18
CA ARG A 136 14.88 -1.30 5.46
C ARG A 136 13.37 -1.03 5.51
N CYS A 137 12.60 -1.85 6.22
CA CYS A 137 11.18 -1.60 6.44
C CYS A 137 10.95 -0.46 7.43
N TYR A 138 9.91 0.33 7.19
CA TYR A 138 9.44 1.40 8.08
C TYR A 138 8.02 1.07 8.57
N PRO A 139 7.67 1.37 9.82
CA PRO A 139 8.51 1.86 10.94
C PRO A 139 9.32 0.76 11.63
N GLN A 140 9.13 -0.49 11.31
CA GLN A 140 9.79 -1.63 11.94
C GLN A 140 10.09 -2.76 10.93
N PRO A 141 11.22 -3.49 11.12
CA PRO A 141 11.60 -4.61 10.24
C PRO A 141 10.73 -5.87 10.43
N GLU A 142 10.04 -5.99 11.56
CA GLU A 142 9.33 -7.19 11.96
C GLU A 142 7.93 -6.87 12.48
N PHE A 143 6.98 -7.77 12.22
CA PHE A 143 5.68 -7.76 12.88
C PHE A 143 5.78 -8.54 14.20
N ASN A 144 6.39 -7.91 15.19
CA ASN A 144 6.65 -8.46 16.52
C ASN A 144 5.53 -8.10 17.53
N GLN A 145 5.72 -8.50 18.80
CA GLN A 145 4.77 -8.21 19.88
C GLN A 145 4.40 -6.72 19.97
N ARG A 146 5.37 -5.82 19.80
CA ARG A 146 5.12 -4.37 19.84
C ARG A 146 4.15 -3.95 18.74
N SER A 147 4.32 -4.45 17.51
CA SER A 147 3.44 -4.15 16.38
C SER A 147 2.03 -4.69 16.61
N ILE A 148 1.91 -5.92 17.14
CA ILE A 148 0.63 -6.54 17.48
C ILE A 148 -0.11 -5.71 18.53
N LEU A 149 0.55 -5.41 19.64
CA LEU A 149 -0.04 -4.62 20.72
C LEU A 149 -0.39 -3.20 20.26
N TRP A 150 0.36 -2.63 19.32
CA TRP A 150 0.04 -1.34 18.73
C TRP A 150 -1.28 -1.37 17.95
N ASP A 151 -1.48 -2.36 17.10
CA ASP A 151 -2.71 -2.54 16.34
C ASP A 151 -3.92 -2.82 17.28
N LEU A 152 -3.73 -3.64 18.31
CA LEU A 152 -4.76 -3.94 19.29
C LEU A 152 -5.13 -2.70 20.13
N ASN A 153 -4.16 -1.87 20.50
CA ASN A 153 -4.43 -0.60 21.16
C ASN A 153 -5.09 0.42 20.23
N TYR A 154 -4.73 0.44 18.93
CA TYR A 154 -5.43 1.25 17.95
C TYR A 154 -6.92 0.85 17.87
N PHE A 155 -7.21 -0.45 17.81
CA PHE A 155 -8.58 -0.98 17.88
C PHE A 155 -9.29 -0.53 19.17
N LYS A 156 -8.63 -0.66 20.33
CA LYS A 156 -9.19 -0.25 21.63
C LYS A 156 -9.58 1.22 21.66
N TYR A 157 -8.66 2.11 21.25
CA TYR A 157 -8.87 3.56 21.36
C TYR A 157 -9.73 4.13 20.24
N CYS A 158 -9.54 3.67 19.00
CA CYS A 158 -10.24 4.23 17.83
C CYS A 158 -11.60 3.58 17.59
N PHE A 159 -11.85 2.38 18.10
CA PHE A 159 -13.11 1.68 17.92
C PHE A 159 -13.83 1.42 19.25
N LEU A 160 -13.32 0.59 20.15
CA LEU A 160 -14.05 0.19 21.35
C LEU A 160 -14.46 1.37 22.21
N LYS A 161 -13.53 2.26 22.55
CA LYS A 161 -13.84 3.46 23.34
C LYS A 161 -14.77 4.43 22.61
N ALA A 162 -14.64 4.53 21.29
CA ALA A 162 -15.51 5.39 20.48
C ALA A 162 -16.95 4.88 20.39
N THR A 163 -17.18 3.58 20.53
CA THR A 163 -18.56 3.00 20.55
C THR A 163 -19.27 3.20 21.87
N GLY A 164 -18.57 3.63 22.93
CA GLY A 164 -19.13 3.74 24.29
C GLY A 164 -19.38 2.38 24.98
N MET A 165 -18.87 1.27 24.41
CA MET A 165 -18.98 -0.05 24.99
C MET A 165 -18.16 -0.12 26.29
N GLU A 166 -18.80 -0.57 27.38
CA GLU A 166 -18.10 -0.82 28.63
C GLU A 166 -17.35 -2.14 28.60
N PHE A 167 -16.11 -2.13 29.07
CA PHE A 167 -15.26 -3.31 29.21
C PHE A 167 -14.30 -3.15 30.40
N GLN A 168 -13.76 -4.26 30.88
CA GLN A 168 -12.76 -4.25 31.94
C GLN A 168 -11.37 -4.16 31.30
N GLU A 169 -10.66 -3.07 31.58
CA GLU A 169 -9.36 -2.74 30.97
C GLU A 169 -8.31 -3.84 31.19
N ASP A 170 -8.21 -4.35 32.42
CA ASP A 170 -7.28 -5.41 32.82
C ASP A 170 -7.53 -6.71 32.04
N LYS A 171 -8.79 -7.13 31.90
CA LYS A 171 -9.14 -8.33 31.14
C LYS A 171 -8.88 -8.18 29.65
N LEU A 172 -9.14 -7.00 29.09
CA LEU A 172 -8.85 -6.71 27.69
C LEU A 172 -7.33 -6.76 27.42
N GLU A 173 -6.52 -6.21 28.31
CA GLU A 173 -5.06 -6.29 28.20
C GLU A 173 -4.56 -7.73 28.31
N ASP A 174 -5.12 -8.56 29.21
CA ASP A 174 -4.84 -9.99 29.30
C ASP A 174 -5.17 -10.73 28.00
N ASP A 175 -6.30 -10.40 27.37
CA ASP A 175 -6.71 -10.98 26.09
C ASP A 175 -5.81 -10.53 24.94
N PHE A 176 -5.37 -9.27 24.93
CA PHE A 176 -4.39 -8.74 23.98
C PHE A 176 -3.05 -9.48 24.11
N GLN A 177 -2.59 -9.73 25.32
CA GLN A 177 -1.37 -10.49 25.55
C GLN A 177 -1.50 -11.94 25.04
N LYS A 178 -2.59 -12.63 25.37
CA LYS A 178 -2.86 -13.99 24.87
C LYS A 178 -2.91 -14.03 23.35
N MET A 179 -3.58 -13.07 22.71
CA MET A 179 -3.65 -12.98 21.25
C MET A 179 -2.26 -12.78 20.65
N SER A 180 -1.46 -11.90 21.23
CA SER A 180 -0.07 -11.69 20.79
C SER A 180 0.75 -12.97 20.88
N ASP A 181 0.67 -13.69 22.00
CA ASP A 181 1.39 -14.94 22.22
C ASP A 181 0.98 -16.03 21.20
N VAL A 182 -0.31 -16.08 20.81
CA VAL A 182 -0.78 -17.02 19.79
C VAL A 182 -0.26 -16.66 18.40
N LEU A 183 -0.32 -15.40 18.04
CA LEU A 183 0.12 -14.91 16.72
C LEU A 183 1.63 -15.12 16.51
N LEU A 184 2.44 -14.98 17.57
CA LEU A 184 3.90 -15.14 17.51
C LEU A 184 4.37 -16.60 17.50
N ARG A 185 3.48 -17.60 17.63
CA ARG A 185 3.83 -19.02 17.52
C ARG A 185 4.15 -19.45 16.09
N SER A 186 3.64 -18.71 15.10
CA SER A 186 3.88 -19.03 13.68
C SER A 186 5.19 -18.41 13.20
N SER A 187 5.85 -19.07 12.23
CA SER A 187 7.03 -18.51 11.57
C SER A 187 6.66 -17.24 10.82
N SER A 188 7.48 -16.21 10.96
CA SER A 188 7.33 -14.90 10.30
C SER A 188 8.37 -14.67 9.19
N ALA A 189 8.96 -15.72 8.63
CA ALA A 189 10.01 -15.63 7.61
C ALA A 189 9.50 -15.29 6.21
N THR A 190 8.40 -14.49 6.12
CA THR A 190 7.79 -14.06 4.85
C THR A 190 7.50 -12.58 4.88
N PHE A 191 7.31 -11.97 3.70
CA PHE A 191 6.85 -10.58 3.62
C PHE A 191 5.38 -10.49 4.05
N MET A 192 5.05 -9.56 4.96
CA MET A 192 3.67 -9.29 5.38
C MET A 192 3.11 -8.09 4.64
N TYR A 193 2.16 -8.33 3.75
CA TYR A 193 1.36 -7.28 3.10
C TYR A 193 0.16 -6.93 3.99
N ARG A 194 0.30 -5.96 4.87
CA ARG A 194 -0.68 -5.65 5.95
C ARG A 194 -2.08 -5.33 5.43
N ASP A 195 -2.20 -4.42 4.47
CA ASP A 195 -3.48 -3.91 3.96
C ASP A 195 -3.83 -4.49 2.59
N PHE A 196 -3.76 -5.81 2.43
CA PHE A 196 -4.15 -6.48 1.19
C PHE A 196 -5.67 -6.49 1.05
N GLN A 197 -6.20 -5.40 0.52
CA GLN A 197 -7.64 -5.17 0.37
C GLN A 197 -7.99 -4.66 -1.03
N SER A 198 -9.27 -4.76 -1.41
CA SER A 198 -9.74 -4.40 -2.75
C SER A 198 -9.57 -2.92 -3.13
N ARG A 199 -9.34 -2.04 -2.15
CA ARG A 199 -9.02 -0.62 -2.38
C ARG A 199 -7.54 -0.39 -2.69
N ASN A 200 -6.68 -1.36 -2.41
CA ASN A 200 -5.25 -1.31 -2.65
C ASN A 200 -4.84 -2.23 -3.81
N ALA A 201 -5.78 -2.67 -4.63
CA ALA A 201 -5.55 -3.43 -5.84
C ALA A 201 -6.20 -2.74 -7.02
N THR A 202 -5.42 -2.46 -8.06
CA THR A 202 -5.88 -1.85 -9.31
C THR A 202 -6.09 -2.92 -10.37
N VAL A 203 -7.19 -2.83 -11.09
CA VAL A 203 -7.56 -3.71 -12.20
C VAL A 203 -7.29 -2.99 -13.50
N SER A 204 -6.28 -3.39 -14.26
CA SER A 204 -6.14 -3.02 -15.66
C SER A 204 -6.71 -4.13 -16.55
N TYR A 205 -6.98 -3.83 -17.82
CA TYR A 205 -7.52 -4.79 -18.79
C TYR A 205 -6.71 -6.09 -18.91
N THR A 206 -5.45 -6.08 -18.51
CA THR A 206 -4.54 -7.22 -18.66
C THR A 206 -3.92 -7.70 -17.35
N HIS A 207 -3.86 -6.87 -16.31
CA HIS A 207 -3.12 -7.19 -15.09
C HIS A 207 -3.82 -6.64 -13.84
N LEU A 208 -3.68 -7.37 -12.75
CA LEU A 208 -3.97 -6.91 -11.39
C LEU A 208 -2.64 -6.42 -10.79
N ARG A 209 -2.64 -5.23 -10.21
CA ARG A 209 -1.46 -4.65 -9.56
C ARG A 209 -1.78 -4.24 -8.13
N ALA A 210 -0.85 -4.51 -7.22
CA ALA A 210 -0.93 -4.08 -5.83
C ALA A 210 -0.30 -2.68 -5.67
N HIS A 211 -0.95 -1.82 -4.89
CA HIS A 211 -0.45 -0.48 -4.52
C HIS A 211 0.37 -0.54 -3.25
#